data_2046e71d032c43cdedc4194728510339
#
_entry.id   2046e71d032c43cdedc4194728510339
#
_cell.length_a   1.000
_cell.length_b   1.000
_cell.length_c   1.000
_cell.angle_alpha   90.00
_cell.angle_beta   90.00
_cell.angle_gamma   90.00
#
_symmetry.space_group_name_H-M   'P 1'
#
loop_
_entity.id
_entity.type
_entity.pdbx_description
1 polymer ?
#
loop_
_entity_poly.entity_id
_entity_poly.type
_entity_poly.pdbx_seq_one_letter_code
_entity_poly.pdbx_strand_id
1 'polypeptide(L)'
;MSELLKAFKFDGEPVTKEAYGSGHINSTFLVVTDKNKKYILQKINNKIFPNVEGLMNNIMLVTEHLKKKTDDSRKVLSIVKTVDDKPFAVVDGEYWRAYDFVEDSICLQLPENNDDFYESAVAFGSFAQALSDFPVEKLIEVIPDFHNTPDRFKKFHEVLKKDPLGRAALVQEEIKFCLEREEEMGTLQRLRNEKVLPDRVTHNDTKLNNVLLDKETRKPLCVIDLDTVMPGLCLYDYGDSIRFGASTALEDEKDLSKVSMSLDLFKIYTKGYISALPNLTKEEKEYLPLGAKTMTFECGLRFLTDYIDGDNYFAIHREGHNLDRARTQFKLVADMEAKWDEMKKVVNETI
;
A
#
# COMPACT_ATOMS: atom_id res chain seq x y z
N MET A 1 31.17 -3.78 17.62
CA MET A 1 30.18 -4.06 16.57
C MET A 1 29.07 -4.91 17.15
N SER A 2 27.80 -4.54 16.98
CA SER A 2 26.70 -5.29 17.59
C SER A 2 26.55 -6.67 16.94
N GLU A 3 26.13 -7.66 17.72
CA GLU A 3 25.85 -9.03 17.26
C GLU A 3 24.90 -9.04 16.07
N LEU A 4 23.90 -8.12 16.07
CA LEU A 4 22.97 -7.90 14.99
C LEU A 4 23.66 -7.66 13.62
N LEU A 5 24.66 -6.77 13.57
CA LEU A 5 25.32 -6.43 12.30
C LEU A 5 26.17 -7.58 11.77
N LYS A 6 26.69 -8.44 12.65
CA LYS A 6 27.45 -9.65 12.28
C LYS A 6 26.56 -10.79 11.76
N ALA A 7 25.26 -10.70 11.99
CA ALA A 7 24.33 -11.74 11.54
C ALA A 7 24.10 -11.75 10.01
N PHE A 8 24.48 -10.68 9.29
CA PHE A 8 24.22 -10.53 7.85
C PHE A 8 25.52 -10.58 7.03
N LYS A 9 25.42 -11.09 5.79
CA LYS A 9 26.51 -11.16 4.81
C LYS A 9 26.73 -9.81 4.12
N PHE A 10 27.06 -8.77 4.86
CA PHE A 10 27.44 -7.49 4.25
C PHE A 10 28.79 -7.60 3.54
N ASP A 11 28.95 -6.89 2.41
CA ASP A 11 30.25 -6.75 1.76
C ASP A 11 31.06 -5.65 2.48
N GLY A 12 32.00 -6.06 3.31
CA GLY A 12 32.78 -5.23 4.22
C GLY A 12 32.23 -5.21 5.65
N GLU A 13 33.01 -4.59 6.55
CA GLU A 13 32.66 -4.47 7.96
C GLU A 13 31.75 -3.25 8.17
N PRO A 14 30.57 -3.38 8.82
CA PRO A 14 29.71 -2.24 9.11
C PRO A 14 30.40 -1.19 9.99
N VAL A 15 30.44 0.06 9.55
CA VAL A 15 31.05 1.19 10.29
C VAL A 15 30.02 2.15 10.86
N THR A 16 28.86 2.30 10.21
CA THR A 16 27.76 3.13 10.72
C THR A 16 26.42 2.40 10.68
N LYS A 17 25.52 2.80 11.59
CA LYS A 17 24.11 2.41 11.60
C LYS A 17 23.31 3.62 12.09
N GLU A 18 22.54 4.22 11.20
CA GLU A 18 21.77 5.45 11.48
C GLU A 18 20.29 5.22 11.13
N ALA A 19 19.39 5.88 11.86
CA ALA A 19 17.95 5.84 11.52
C ALA A 19 17.75 6.40 10.10
N TYR A 20 16.90 5.75 9.31
CA TYR A 20 16.68 6.10 7.91
C TYR A 20 15.22 6.01 7.52
N GLY A 21 14.75 7.01 6.74
CA GLY A 21 13.39 7.05 6.24
C GLY A 21 12.35 7.45 7.29
N SER A 22 11.09 7.51 6.87
CA SER A 22 9.93 7.95 7.67
C SER A 22 8.87 6.86 7.83
N GLY A 23 9.23 5.59 7.64
CA GLY A 23 8.31 4.45 7.78
C GLY A 23 7.74 4.35 9.21
N HIS A 24 6.43 4.06 9.33
CA HIS A 24 5.75 4.05 10.62
C HIS A 24 5.58 2.65 11.24
N ILE A 25 5.74 1.59 10.44
CA ILE A 25 5.52 0.20 10.88
C ILE A 25 6.84 -0.44 11.34
N ASN A 26 7.83 -0.46 10.47
CA ASN A 26 9.15 -1.03 10.73
C ASN A 26 10.15 0.06 11.13
N SER A 27 11.08 -0.27 12.03
CA SER A 27 12.22 0.63 12.29
C SER A 27 13.29 0.39 11.24
N THR A 28 13.63 1.42 10.48
CA THR A 28 14.56 1.34 9.34
C THR A 28 15.86 2.08 9.63
N PHE A 29 16.97 1.49 9.24
CA PHE A 29 18.32 2.01 9.44
C PHE A 29 19.11 1.90 8.14
N LEU A 30 19.96 2.90 7.89
CA LEU A 30 21.03 2.85 6.89
C LEU A 30 22.27 2.30 7.55
N VAL A 31 22.85 1.26 6.97
CA VAL A 31 24.14 0.67 7.36
C VAL A 31 25.15 0.96 6.27
N VAL A 32 26.33 1.48 6.64
CA VAL A 32 27.45 1.68 5.71
C VAL A 32 28.64 0.86 6.17
N THR A 33 29.30 0.19 5.24
CA THR A 33 30.50 -0.62 5.52
C THR A 33 31.80 0.15 5.24
N ASP A 34 32.93 -0.38 5.68
CA ASP A 34 34.28 0.13 5.41
C ASP A 34 34.64 0.15 3.92
N LYS A 35 33.91 -0.62 3.09
CA LYS A 35 33.98 -0.60 1.64
C LYS A 35 33.04 0.44 1.00
N ASN A 36 32.46 1.31 1.79
CA ASN A 36 31.46 2.30 1.35
C ASN A 36 30.21 1.68 0.69
N LYS A 37 29.89 0.41 1.02
CA LYS A 37 28.65 -0.24 0.60
C LYS A 37 27.53 0.14 1.56
N LYS A 38 26.34 0.38 1.02
CA LYS A 38 25.17 0.78 1.79
C LYS A 38 24.13 -0.33 1.79
N TYR A 39 23.41 -0.43 2.90
CA TYR A 39 22.36 -1.42 3.12
C TYR A 39 21.22 -0.80 3.91
N ILE A 40 20.01 -1.27 3.67
CA ILE A 40 18.83 -0.97 4.48
C ILE A 40 18.65 -2.12 5.47
N LEU A 41 18.75 -1.84 6.76
CA LEU A 41 18.49 -2.78 7.83
C LEU A 41 17.15 -2.43 8.49
N GLN A 42 16.24 -3.39 8.60
CA GLN A 42 14.90 -3.17 9.15
C GLN A 42 14.61 -4.14 10.30
N LYS A 43 14.06 -3.59 11.39
CA LYS A 43 13.41 -4.37 12.43
C LYS A 43 11.95 -4.57 12.02
N ILE A 44 11.55 -5.81 11.83
CA ILE A 44 10.19 -6.19 11.42
C ILE A 44 9.26 -6.08 12.63
N ASN A 45 8.13 -5.40 12.46
CA ASN A 45 7.09 -5.31 13.49
C ASN A 45 6.26 -6.60 13.52
N ASN A 46 6.68 -7.56 14.31
CA ASN A 46 6.02 -8.86 14.45
C ASN A 46 4.68 -8.82 15.21
N LYS A 47 4.28 -7.67 15.75
CA LYS A 47 2.92 -7.48 16.28
C LYS A 47 1.91 -7.27 15.16
N ILE A 48 2.33 -6.59 14.08
CA ILE A 48 1.51 -6.38 12.87
C ILE A 48 1.64 -7.60 11.94
N PHE A 49 2.85 -8.16 11.81
CA PHE A 49 3.15 -9.31 10.98
C PHE A 49 3.57 -10.51 11.85
N PRO A 50 2.62 -11.21 12.48
CA PRO A 50 2.95 -12.29 13.42
C PRO A 50 3.61 -13.50 12.74
N ASN A 51 3.34 -13.74 11.46
CA ASN A 51 3.99 -14.77 10.65
C ASN A 51 5.14 -14.17 9.83
N VAL A 52 6.26 -13.86 10.49
CA VAL A 52 7.45 -13.30 9.84
C VAL A 52 8.05 -14.25 8.80
N GLU A 53 8.03 -15.57 9.03
CA GLU A 53 8.51 -16.55 8.06
C GLU A 53 7.71 -16.50 6.76
N GLY A 54 6.39 -16.48 6.87
CA GLY A 54 5.50 -16.38 5.71
C GLY A 54 5.65 -15.05 4.97
N LEU A 55 5.77 -13.93 5.70
CA LEU A 55 6.06 -12.62 5.15
C LEU A 55 7.35 -12.64 4.31
N MET A 56 8.44 -13.13 4.89
CA MET A 56 9.73 -13.16 4.21
C MET A 56 9.75 -14.16 3.05
N ASN A 57 8.97 -15.25 3.14
CA ASN A 57 8.79 -16.17 2.02
C ASN A 57 8.08 -15.50 0.84
N ASN A 58 7.00 -14.75 1.07
CA ASN A 58 6.32 -13.98 0.00
C ASN A 58 7.30 -13.02 -0.67
N ILE A 59 8.06 -12.24 0.11
CA ILE A 59 9.03 -11.28 -0.42
C ILE A 59 10.10 -11.98 -1.25
N MET A 60 10.63 -13.11 -0.76
CA MET A 60 11.63 -13.90 -1.51
C MET A 60 11.09 -14.41 -2.84
N LEU A 61 9.93 -15.05 -2.82
CA LEU A 61 9.32 -15.61 -4.02
C LEU A 61 9.07 -14.53 -5.08
N VAL A 62 8.54 -13.38 -4.67
CA VAL A 62 8.25 -12.25 -5.56
C VAL A 62 9.54 -11.64 -6.11
N THR A 63 10.51 -11.35 -5.25
CA THR A 63 11.78 -10.74 -5.69
C THR A 63 12.60 -11.67 -6.56
N GLU A 64 12.64 -12.97 -6.29
CA GLU A 64 13.30 -13.97 -7.13
C GLU A 64 12.63 -14.10 -8.51
N HIS A 65 11.30 -13.98 -8.57
CA HIS A 65 10.58 -13.97 -9.84
C HIS A 65 10.89 -12.71 -10.66
N LEU A 66 10.84 -11.55 -10.02
CA LEU A 66 11.14 -10.26 -10.66
C LEU A 66 12.59 -10.19 -11.18
N LYS A 67 13.56 -10.73 -10.43
CA LYS A 67 14.97 -10.79 -10.86
C LYS A 67 15.19 -11.55 -12.19
N LYS A 68 14.30 -12.46 -12.54
CA LYS A 68 14.36 -13.17 -13.82
C LYS A 68 13.87 -12.33 -15.00
N LYS A 69 13.23 -11.20 -14.72
CA LYS A 69 12.62 -10.30 -15.75
C LYS A 69 13.51 -9.09 -16.08
N THR A 70 14.61 -8.88 -15.36
CA THR A 70 15.50 -7.72 -15.57
C THR A 70 16.94 -8.04 -15.20
N ASP A 71 17.87 -7.47 -15.97
CA ASP A 71 19.31 -7.52 -15.65
C ASP A 71 19.79 -6.32 -14.82
N ASP A 72 18.96 -5.28 -14.63
CA ASP A 72 19.27 -4.15 -13.78
C ASP A 72 18.95 -4.48 -12.31
N SER A 73 20.00 -4.70 -11.51
CA SER A 73 19.89 -5.04 -10.09
C SER A 73 19.19 -3.97 -9.24
N ARG A 74 19.11 -2.73 -9.72
CA ARG A 74 18.41 -1.63 -9.02
C ARG A 74 16.90 -1.72 -9.15
N LYS A 75 16.37 -2.51 -10.08
CA LYS A 75 14.92 -2.61 -10.35
C LYS A 75 14.18 -3.56 -9.42
N VAL A 76 14.89 -4.32 -8.60
CA VAL A 76 14.28 -5.29 -7.68
C VAL A 76 14.99 -5.27 -6.36
N LEU A 77 14.24 -5.22 -5.25
CA LEU A 77 14.82 -5.35 -3.91
C LEU A 77 15.62 -6.64 -3.79
N SER A 78 16.84 -6.51 -3.29
CA SER A 78 17.74 -7.63 -3.04
C SER A 78 17.89 -7.85 -1.55
N ILE A 79 17.44 -9.02 -1.06
CA ILE A 79 17.59 -9.42 0.33
C ILE A 79 19.06 -9.80 0.58
N VAL A 80 19.67 -9.18 1.59
CA VAL A 80 20.97 -9.60 2.12
C VAL A 80 20.74 -10.76 3.08
N LYS A 81 21.23 -11.94 2.72
CA LYS A 81 21.09 -13.13 3.55
C LYS A 81 21.93 -13.03 4.83
N THR A 82 21.48 -13.73 5.87
CA THR A 82 22.27 -13.94 7.07
C THR A 82 23.48 -14.83 6.81
N VAL A 83 24.41 -14.91 7.75
CA VAL A 83 25.58 -15.82 7.68
C VAL A 83 25.15 -17.28 7.55
N ASP A 84 23.95 -17.64 8.00
CA ASP A 84 23.35 -18.97 7.88
C ASP A 84 22.44 -19.12 6.65
N ASP A 85 22.58 -18.25 5.65
CA ASP A 85 21.78 -18.23 4.40
C ASP A 85 20.27 -18.01 4.56
N LYS A 86 19.82 -17.49 5.71
CA LYS A 86 18.40 -17.16 5.96
C LYS A 86 18.05 -15.75 5.47
N PRO A 87 16.77 -15.46 5.14
CA PRO A 87 16.34 -14.14 4.67
C PRO A 87 16.13 -13.11 5.80
N PHE A 88 16.18 -13.54 7.06
CA PHE A 88 16.06 -12.69 8.24
C PHE A 88 16.85 -13.30 9.41
N ALA A 89 17.18 -12.48 10.39
CA ALA A 89 17.81 -12.90 11.66
C ALA A 89 16.84 -12.65 12.83
N VAL A 90 17.00 -13.45 13.89
CA VAL A 90 16.39 -13.19 15.20
C VAL A 90 17.51 -12.86 16.16
N VAL A 91 17.50 -11.63 16.70
CA VAL A 91 18.50 -11.16 17.66
C VAL A 91 17.75 -10.52 18.83
N ASP A 92 18.04 -10.96 20.03
CA ASP A 92 17.36 -10.52 21.28
C ASP A 92 15.82 -10.63 21.22
N GLY A 93 15.30 -11.68 20.54
CA GLY A 93 13.87 -11.89 20.36
C GLY A 93 13.20 -11.00 19.30
N GLU A 94 13.95 -10.15 18.63
CA GLU A 94 13.47 -9.24 17.58
C GLU A 94 13.85 -9.76 16.19
N TYR A 95 12.99 -9.54 15.21
CA TYR A 95 13.18 -9.99 13.84
C TYR A 95 13.80 -8.88 12.99
N TRP A 96 14.85 -9.22 12.25
CA TRP A 96 15.63 -8.27 11.45
C TRP A 96 15.85 -8.80 10.05
N ARG A 97 15.74 -7.92 9.07
CA ARG A 97 16.09 -8.18 7.66
C ARG A 97 16.97 -7.08 7.11
N ALA A 98 17.70 -7.39 6.05
CA ALA A 98 18.52 -6.40 5.37
C ALA A 98 18.30 -6.49 3.84
N TYR A 99 18.42 -5.34 3.17
CA TYR A 99 18.37 -5.19 1.72
C TYR A 99 19.59 -4.43 1.24
N ASP A 100 20.02 -4.72 0.00
CA ASP A 100 20.93 -3.82 -0.69
C ASP A 100 20.30 -2.45 -0.84
N PHE A 101 21.09 -1.40 -0.67
CA PHE A 101 20.64 -0.04 -0.92
C PHE A 101 20.54 0.19 -2.43
N VAL A 102 19.44 0.77 -2.90
CA VAL A 102 19.26 1.13 -4.31
C VAL A 102 19.91 2.49 -4.55
N GLU A 103 21.11 2.48 -5.12
CA GLU A 103 21.88 3.69 -5.41
C GLU A 103 21.24 4.54 -6.52
N ASP A 104 21.55 5.83 -6.53
CA ASP A 104 21.05 6.81 -7.49
C ASP A 104 19.53 6.85 -7.62
N SER A 105 18.84 6.62 -6.50
CA SER A 105 17.39 6.67 -6.39
C SER A 105 16.92 7.83 -5.52
N ILE A 106 15.70 8.28 -5.77
CA ILE A 106 14.95 9.22 -4.93
C ILE A 106 13.63 8.60 -4.51
N CYS A 107 13.18 8.94 -3.30
CA CYS A 107 11.89 8.55 -2.77
C CYS A 107 11.08 9.83 -2.46
N LEU A 108 9.92 9.98 -3.08
CA LEU A 108 9.06 11.15 -2.91
C LEU A 108 7.93 10.85 -1.94
N GLN A 109 7.68 11.72 -0.99
CA GLN A 109 6.54 11.61 -0.07
C GLN A 109 5.23 12.02 -0.74
N LEU A 110 5.29 13.04 -1.60
CA LEU A 110 4.19 13.53 -2.42
C LEU A 110 4.70 13.82 -3.83
N PRO A 111 3.84 13.77 -4.87
CA PRO A 111 4.24 14.19 -6.21
C PRO A 111 4.62 15.67 -6.21
N GLU A 112 5.75 16.02 -6.81
CA GLU A 112 6.15 17.40 -7.02
C GLU A 112 5.53 17.99 -8.29
N ASN A 113 5.10 17.10 -9.20
CA ASN A 113 4.44 17.43 -10.44
C ASN A 113 3.59 16.25 -10.95
N ASN A 114 2.85 16.47 -12.04
CA ASN A 114 1.97 15.45 -12.62
C ASN A 114 2.73 14.23 -13.17
N ASP A 115 3.96 14.43 -13.66
CA ASP A 115 4.77 13.34 -14.20
C ASP A 115 5.17 12.35 -13.10
N ASP A 116 5.47 12.81 -11.90
CA ASP A 116 5.78 11.92 -10.77
C ASP A 116 4.62 10.99 -10.44
N PHE A 117 3.38 11.50 -10.51
CA PHE A 117 2.20 10.70 -10.26
C PHE A 117 1.92 9.71 -11.40
N TYR A 118 2.17 10.13 -12.65
CA TYR A 118 2.14 9.24 -13.80
C TYR A 118 3.18 8.10 -13.66
N GLU A 119 4.42 8.44 -13.31
CA GLU A 119 5.49 7.46 -13.14
C GLU A 119 5.24 6.51 -11.96
N SER A 120 4.57 6.96 -10.91
CA SER A 120 4.09 6.08 -9.85
C SER A 120 3.08 5.04 -10.38
N ALA A 121 2.17 5.46 -11.24
CA ALA A 121 1.21 4.55 -11.88
C ALA A 121 1.92 3.54 -12.79
N VAL A 122 2.92 3.99 -13.55
CA VAL A 122 3.77 3.12 -14.39
C VAL A 122 4.54 2.12 -13.52
N ALA A 123 5.05 2.55 -12.35
CA ALA A 123 5.76 1.67 -11.42
C ALA A 123 4.89 0.51 -10.94
N PHE A 124 3.73 0.80 -10.37
CA PHE A 124 2.84 -0.24 -9.85
C PHE A 124 2.20 -1.08 -10.95
N GLY A 125 1.84 -0.48 -12.08
CA GLY A 125 1.37 -1.21 -13.25
C GLY A 125 2.42 -2.17 -13.80
N SER A 126 3.68 -1.73 -13.91
CA SER A 126 4.80 -2.57 -14.36
C SER A 126 5.13 -3.68 -13.36
N PHE A 127 5.05 -3.40 -12.06
CA PHE A 127 5.21 -4.39 -11.00
C PHE A 127 4.16 -5.51 -11.14
N ALA A 128 2.88 -5.15 -11.26
CA ALA A 128 1.79 -6.10 -11.46
C ALA A 128 1.94 -6.87 -12.78
N GLN A 129 2.37 -6.21 -13.88
CA GLN A 129 2.61 -6.84 -15.18
C GLN A 129 3.76 -7.86 -15.10
N ALA A 130 4.85 -7.52 -14.44
CA ALA A 130 5.99 -8.41 -14.28
C ALA A 130 5.65 -9.67 -13.44
N LEU A 131 4.63 -9.57 -12.59
CA LEU A 131 4.14 -10.67 -11.74
C LEU A 131 2.91 -11.38 -12.32
N SER A 132 2.46 -11.02 -13.52
CA SER A 132 1.23 -11.57 -14.11
C SER A 132 1.27 -13.08 -14.41
N ASP A 133 2.45 -13.63 -14.60
CA ASP A 133 2.72 -15.08 -14.80
C ASP A 133 3.20 -15.77 -13.50
N PHE A 134 3.21 -15.06 -12.38
CA PHE A 134 3.54 -15.64 -11.08
C PHE A 134 2.35 -16.47 -10.55
N PRO A 135 2.57 -17.71 -10.08
CA PRO A 135 1.52 -18.54 -9.50
C PRO A 135 1.11 -17.99 -8.12
N VAL A 136 0.05 -17.17 -8.11
CA VAL A 136 -0.38 -16.37 -6.95
C VAL A 136 -0.72 -17.22 -5.74
N GLU A 137 -1.16 -18.47 -5.94
CA GLU A 137 -1.47 -19.45 -4.90
C GLU A 137 -0.26 -19.89 -4.06
N LYS A 138 0.96 -19.54 -4.46
CA LYS A 138 2.17 -19.75 -3.66
C LYS A 138 2.37 -18.72 -2.57
N LEU A 139 1.67 -17.59 -2.65
CA LEU A 139 1.71 -16.56 -1.61
C LEU A 139 0.67 -16.86 -0.55
N ILE A 140 1.01 -16.47 0.68
CA ILE A 140 0.06 -16.49 1.80
C ILE A 140 -0.51 -15.09 2.04
N GLU A 141 -1.69 -15.01 2.62
CA GLU A 141 -2.20 -13.77 3.17
C GLU A 141 -1.43 -13.43 4.46
N VAL A 142 -0.53 -12.46 4.40
CA VAL A 142 0.28 -12.01 5.56
C VAL A 142 -0.55 -11.23 6.57
N ILE A 143 -1.62 -10.60 6.12
CA ILE A 143 -2.69 -10.00 6.94
C ILE A 143 -4.01 -10.56 6.41
N PRO A 144 -4.65 -11.49 7.13
CA PRO A 144 -5.92 -12.05 6.69
C PRO A 144 -6.99 -10.97 6.49
N ASP A 145 -7.80 -11.11 5.44
CA ASP A 145 -8.92 -10.22 5.12
C ASP A 145 -8.52 -8.73 5.01
N PHE A 146 -7.31 -8.43 4.54
CA PHE A 146 -6.76 -7.07 4.58
C PHE A 146 -7.65 -6.06 3.85
N HIS A 147 -8.10 -6.37 2.63
CA HIS A 147 -9.03 -5.57 1.83
C HIS A 147 -10.38 -6.28 1.62
N ASN A 148 -10.85 -7.00 2.62
CA ASN A 148 -12.20 -7.58 2.64
C ASN A 148 -13.18 -6.58 3.24
N THR A 149 -13.71 -5.67 2.43
CA THR A 149 -14.64 -4.62 2.90
C THR A 149 -15.88 -5.20 3.61
N PRO A 150 -16.52 -6.30 3.17
CA PRO A 150 -17.56 -6.96 3.97
C PRO A 150 -17.13 -7.37 5.38
N ASP A 151 -15.89 -7.82 5.56
CA ASP A 151 -15.36 -8.16 6.88
C ASP A 151 -15.10 -6.91 7.73
N ARG A 152 -14.66 -5.82 7.11
CA ARG A 152 -14.58 -4.50 7.77
C ARG A 152 -15.94 -4.03 8.28
N PHE A 153 -17.03 -4.28 7.53
CA PHE A 153 -18.39 -3.98 7.99
C PHE A 153 -18.81 -4.84 9.17
N LYS A 154 -18.48 -6.14 9.19
CA LYS A 154 -18.74 -6.99 10.39
C LYS A 154 -18.10 -6.37 11.63
N LYS A 155 -16.82 -5.99 11.53
CA LYS A 155 -16.11 -5.31 12.62
C LYS A 155 -16.77 -3.99 13.01
N PHE A 156 -17.19 -3.19 12.03
CA PHE A 156 -17.90 -1.93 12.26
C PHE A 156 -19.20 -2.14 13.03
N HIS A 157 -20.04 -3.11 12.64
CA HIS A 157 -21.27 -3.46 13.35
C HIS A 157 -21.01 -3.93 14.79
N GLU A 158 -19.96 -4.73 15.01
CA GLU A 158 -19.56 -5.15 16.36
C GLU A 158 -19.17 -3.95 17.24
N VAL A 159 -18.41 -3.01 16.69
CA VAL A 159 -17.96 -1.81 17.40
C VAL A 159 -19.15 -0.90 17.68
N LEU A 160 -20.06 -0.70 16.72
CA LEU A 160 -21.30 0.06 16.95
C LEU A 160 -22.17 -0.53 18.07
N LYS A 161 -22.26 -1.85 18.13
CA LYS A 161 -23.02 -2.53 19.19
C LYS A 161 -22.39 -2.36 20.57
N LYS A 162 -21.06 -2.33 20.64
CA LYS A 162 -20.31 -2.17 21.89
C LYS A 162 -20.26 -0.71 22.35
N ASP A 163 -20.02 0.20 21.42
CA ASP A 163 -19.82 1.65 21.60
C ASP A 163 -19.15 2.00 22.93
N PRO A 164 -17.89 1.54 23.13
CA PRO A 164 -17.26 1.54 24.46
C PRO A 164 -17.11 2.92 25.10
N LEU A 165 -17.14 3.97 24.30
CA LEU A 165 -16.98 5.36 24.74
C LEU A 165 -18.23 6.22 24.48
N GLY A 166 -19.34 5.65 24.01
CA GLY A 166 -20.57 6.39 23.67
C GLY A 166 -20.40 7.36 22.51
N ARG A 167 -19.40 7.14 21.64
CA ARG A 167 -19.09 8.05 20.52
C ARG A 167 -20.00 7.88 19.32
N ALA A 168 -20.71 6.75 19.18
CA ALA A 168 -21.62 6.51 18.06
C ALA A 168 -22.73 7.58 17.96
N ALA A 169 -23.20 8.10 19.10
CA ALA A 169 -24.20 9.16 19.13
C ALA A 169 -23.71 10.48 18.51
N LEU A 170 -22.40 10.70 18.45
CA LEU A 170 -21.78 11.94 17.93
C LEU A 170 -21.54 11.90 16.41
N VAL A 171 -21.67 10.72 15.77
CA VAL A 171 -21.25 10.48 14.36
C VAL A 171 -22.35 9.76 13.56
N GLN A 172 -23.61 10.10 13.84
CA GLN A 172 -24.77 9.45 13.21
C GLN A 172 -24.84 9.67 11.68
N GLU A 173 -24.37 10.81 11.19
CA GLU A 173 -24.31 11.09 9.76
C GLU A 173 -23.28 10.21 9.05
N GLU A 174 -22.11 10.05 9.67
CA GLU A 174 -21.05 9.19 9.15
C GLU A 174 -21.44 7.69 9.19
N ILE A 175 -22.12 7.27 10.27
CA ILE A 175 -22.68 5.92 10.37
C ILE A 175 -23.70 5.67 9.25
N LYS A 176 -24.65 6.58 9.07
CA LYS A 176 -25.64 6.49 7.99
C LYS A 176 -24.97 6.43 6.63
N PHE A 177 -23.99 7.28 6.37
CA PHE A 177 -23.21 7.29 5.13
C PHE A 177 -22.61 5.92 4.83
N CYS A 178 -22.05 5.25 5.84
CA CYS A 178 -21.50 3.91 5.71
C CYS A 178 -22.57 2.86 5.41
N LEU A 179 -23.65 2.83 6.18
CA LEU A 179 -24.70 1.82 6.06
C LEU A 179 -25.44 1.88 4.71
N GLU A 180 -25.63 3.07 4.16
CA GLU A 180 -26.25 3.26 2.84
C GLU A 180 -25.41 2.68 1.69
N ARG A 181 -24.12 2.43 1.91
CA ARG A 181 -23.16 1.95 0.89
C ARG A 181 -22.68 0.53 1.11
N GLU A 182 -23.11 -0.13 2.18
CA GLU A 182 -22.60 -1.44 2.59
C GLU A 182 -22.71 -2.48 1.47
N GLU A 183 -23.85 -2.59 0.82
CA GLU A 183 -24.10 -3.55 -0.27
C GLU A 183 -23.18 -3.28 -1.47
N GLU A 184 -23.08 -2.03 -1.91
CA GLU A 184 -22.25 -1.65 -3.05
C GLU A 184 -20.76 -1.90 -2.79
N MET A 185 -20.28 -1.57 -1.59
CA MET A 185 -18.89 -1.74 -1.21
C MET A 185 -18.47 -3.22 -1.07
N GLY A 186 -19.42 -4.14 -0.98
CA GLY A 186 -19.20 -5.58 -1.04
C GLY A 186 -18.99 -6.14 -2.45
N THR A 187 -19.19 -5.32 -3.50
CA THR A 187 -19.21 -5.78 -4.90
C THR A 187 -17.89 -6.40 -5.34
N LEU A 188 -16.75 -5.77 -5.06
CA LEU A 188 -15.44 -6.29 -5.48
C LEU A 188 -15.15 -7.66 -4.85
N GLN A 189 -15.46 -7.83 -3.58
CA GLN A 189 -15.27 -9.12 -2.89
C GLN A 189 -16.22 -10.20 -3.43
N ARG A 190 -17.46 -9.85 -3.77
CA ARG A 190 -18.39 -10.77 -4.43
C ARG A 190 -17.85 -11.22 -5.78
N LEU A 191 -17.42 -10.29 -6.65
CA LEU A 191 -16.87 -10.61 -7.97
C LEU A 191 -15.57 -11.45 -7.88
N ARG A 192 -14.74 -11.22 -6.86
CA ARG A 192 -13.58 -12.06 -6.55
C ARG A 192 -13.99 -13.49 -6.21
N ASN A 193 -14.99 -13.65 -5.33
CA ASN A 193 -15.51 -14.96 -4.92
C ASN A 193 -16.16 -15.71 -6.10
N GLU A 194 -16.84 -15.01 -6.99
CA GLU A 194 -17.45 -15.53 -8.23
C GLU A 194 -16.42 -15.80 -9.34
N LYS A 195 -15.15 -15.47 -9.12
CA LYS A 195 -14.04 -15.59 -10.09
C LYS A 195 -14.23 -14.76 -11.37
N VAL A 196 -15.03 -13.71 -11.31
CA VAL A 196 -15.14 -12.69 -12.36
C VAL A 196 -13.90 -11.80 -12.36
N LEU A 197 -13.43 -11.41 -11.18
CA LEU A 197 -12.15 -10.73 -10.99
C LEU A 197 -11.09 -11.73 -10.52
N PRO A 198 -9.95 -11.85 -11.22
CA PRO A 198 -8.91 -12.80 -10.86
C PRO A 198 -8.09 -12.30 -9.67
N ASP A 199 -7.59 -13.25 -8.86
CA ASP A 199 -6.52 -12.95 -7.91
C ASP A 199 -5.22 -12.66 -8.67
N ARG A 200 -4.52 -11.61 -8.26
CA ARG A 200 -3.18 -11.24 -8.71
C ARG A 200 -2.24 -11.09 -7.53
N VAL A 201 -0.96 -10.99 -7.79
CA VAL A 201 -0.02 -10.50 -6.78
C VAL A 201 -0.25 -9.00 -6.63
N THR A 202 -0.67 -8.57 -5.45
CA THR A 202 -0.94 -7.17 -5.11
C THR A 202 0.05 -6.65 -4.09
N HIS A 203 0.36 -5.37 -4.19
CA HIS A 203 1.25 -4.68 -3.23
C HIS A 203 0.50 -4.28 -1.96
N ASN A 204 -0.75 -3.82 -2.11
CA ASN A 204 -1.70 -3.41 -1.05
C ASN A 204 -1.29 -2.19 -0.20
N ASP A 205 -0.24 -1.48 -0.56
CA ASP A 205 0.14 -0.16 0.01
C ASP A 205 0.83 0.68 -1.07
N THR A 206 0.06 1.08 -2.08
CA THR A 206 0.57 1.69 -3.32
C THR A 206 0.71 3.21 -3.23
N LYS A 207 1.36 3.67 -2.18
CA LYS A 207 1.71 5.07 -2.02
C LYS A 207 2.97 5.42 -2.84
N LEU A 208 3.06 6.68 -3.27
CA LEU A 208 4.22 7.17 -4.03
C LEU A 208 5.55 6.92 -3.31
N ASN A 209 5.59 7.03 -2.00
CA ASN A 209 6.80 6.78 -1.20
C ASN A 209 7.21 5.30 -1.13
N ASN A 210 6.44 4.39 -1.73
CA ASN A 210 6.82 2.99 -1.94
C ASN A 210 7.36 2.74 -3.36
N VAL A 211 7.66 3.81 -4.10
CA VAL A 211 8.36 3.78 -5.39
C VAL A 211 9.66 4.55 -5.29
N LEU A 212 10.77 3.90 -5.64
CA LEU A 212 12.01 4.58 -5.91
C LEU A 212 12.05 5.00 -7.38
N LEU A 213 12.32 6.27 -7.62
CA LEU A 213 12.54 6.81 -8.95
C LEU A 213 14.05 6.96 -9.17
N ASP A 214 14.49 6.79 -10.40
CA ASP A 214 15.86 7.09 -10.79
C ASP A 214 16.12 8.60 -10.62
N LYS A 215 17.24 8.93 -9.96
CA LYS A 215 17.54 10.30 -9.53
C LYS A 215 17.67 11.29 -10.69
N GLU A 216 18.16 10.83 -11.85
CA GLU A 216 18.41 11.70 -13.00
C GLU A 216 17.18 11.77 -13.91
N THR A 217 16.59 10.61 -14.23
CA THR A 217 15.51 10.52 -15.22
C THR A 217 14.12 10.65 -14.63
N ARG A 218 13.98 10.51 -13.30
CA ARG A 218 12.72 10.42 -12.54
C ARG A 218 11.79 9.30 -13.02
N LYS A 219 12.33 8.32 -13.73
CA LYS A 219 11.56 7.13 -14.17
C LYS A 219 11.50 6.09 -13.06
N PRO A 220 10.49 5.21 -13.05
CA PRO A 220 10.37 4.15 -12.08
C PRO A 220 11.62 3.27 -12.05
N LEU A 221 12.14 3.04 -10.86
CA LEU A 221 13.31 2.21 -10.65
C LEU A 221 12.96 0.95 -9.87
N CYS A 222 12.42 1.08 -8.66
CA CYS A 222 12.14 -0.07 -7.79
C CYS A 222 10.89 0.18 -6.95
N VAL A 223 10.01 -0.81 -6.88
CA VAL A 223 8.91 -0.85 -5.91
C VAL A 223 9.45 -1.45 -4.61
N ILE A 224 9.22 -0.78 -3.50
CA ILE A 224 9.73 -1.13 -2.17
C ILE A 224 8.59 -1.34 -1.18
N ASP A 225 8.91 -1.73 0.05
CA ASP A 225 7.94 -2.02 1.14
C ASP A 225 6.96 -3.13 0.80
N LEU A 226 7.52 -4.31 0.48
CA LEU A 226 6.78 -5.48 0.01
C LEU A 226 6.10 -6.27 1.16
N ASP A 227 5.89 -5.67 2.32
CA ASP A 227 5.37 -6.36 3.52
C ASP A 227 3.91 -6.79 3.38
N THR A 228 3.17 -6.09 2.56
CA THR A 228 1.76 -6.37 2.27
C THR A 228 1.54 -7.11 0.95
N VAL A 229 2.62 -7.60 0.34
CA VAL A 229 2.49 -8.37 -0.91
C VAL A 229 1.85 -9.72 -0.64
N MET A 230 0.64 -9.91 -1.20
CA MET A 230 -0.19 -11.11 -1.03
C MET A 230 -1.19 -11.24 -2.19
N PRO A 231 -1.98 -12.35 -2.27
CA PRO A 231 -3.06 -12.47 -3.24
C PRO A 231 -4.13 -11.40 -3.03
N GLY A 232 -4.55 -10.73 -4.11
CA GLY A 232 -5.60 -9.72 -4.05
C GLY A 232 -6.08 -9.29 -5.43
N LEU A 233 -6.91 -8.25 -5.48
CA LEU A 233 -7.36 -7.65 -6.73
C LEU A 233 -6.44 -6.47 -7.11
N CYS A 234 -6.04 -6.38 -8.37
CA CYS A 234 -5.28 -5.21 -8.86
C CYS A 234 -6.04 -3.88 -8.66
N LEU A 235 -7.37 -3.96 -8.49
CA LEU A 235 -8.22 -2.82 -8.17
C LEU A 235 -7.94 -2.23 -6.78
N TYR A 236 -7.40 -3.03 -5.85
CA TYR A 236 -6.97 -2.54 -4.53
C TYR A 236 -5.75 -1.63 -4.68
N ASP A 237 -4.73 -2.09 -5.42
CA ASP A 237 -3.52 -1.31 -5.68
C ASP A 237 -3.84 -0.01 -6.44
N TYR A 238 -4.62 -0.12 -7.52
CA TYR A 238 -5.07 1.04 -8.27
C TYR A 238 -5.87 2.01 -7.38
N GLY A 239 -6.80 1.46 -6.60
CA GLY A 239 -7.71 2.25 -5.76
C GLY A 239 -6.99 2.98 -4.63
N ASP A 240 -6.02 2.35 -3.97
CA ASP A 240 -5.27 2.98 -2.89
C ASP A 240 -4.40 4.13 -3.41
N SER A 241 -3.78 3.97 -4.58
CA SER A 241 -3.04 5.05 -5.24
C SER A 241 -3.93 6.25 -5.59
N ILE A 242 -5.15 6.01 -6.12
CA ILE A 242 -6.10 7.09 -6.43
C ILE A 242 -6.56 7.77 -5.13
N ARG A 243 -6.91 7.01 -4.11
CA ARG A 243 -7.32 7.52 -2.80
C ARG A 243 -6.32 8.53 -2.25
N PHE A 244 -5.05 8.17 -2.29
CA PHE A 244 -3.98 8.99 -1.73
C PHE A 244 -3.53 10.11 -2.68
N GLY A 245 -3.30 9.78 -3.96
CA GLY A 245 -2.62 10.66 -4.89
C GLY A 245 -3.54 11.58 -5.69
N ALA A 246 -4.84 11.26 -5.85
CA ALA A 246 -5.79 12.10 -6.56
C ALA A 246 -6.63 13.00 -5.64
N SER A 247 -6.40 12.99 -4.33
CA SER A 247 -7.00 13.92 -3.39
C SER A 247 -6.36 15.31 -3.50
N THR A 248 -7.18 16.36 -3.44
CA THR A 248 -6.72 17.76 -3.42
C THR A 248 -6.29 18.23 -2.04
N ALA A 249 -6.49 17.44 -1.00
CA ALA A 249 -6.20 17.78 0.38
C ALA A 249 -5.50 16.63 1.13
N LEU A 250 -4.93 16.95 2.28
CA LEU A 250 -4.33 15.96 3.16
C LEU A 250 -5.40 15.01 3.72
N GLU A 251 -4.97 13.82 4.16
CA GLU A 251 -5.85 12.77 4.68
C GLU A 251 -6.65 13.20 5.92
N ASP A 252 -6.14 14.16 6.69
CA ASP A 252 -6.76 14.68 7.92
C ASP A 252 -7.22 16.16 7.82
N GLU A 253 -7.49 16.66 6.59
CA GLU A 253 -7.99 18.01 6.36
C GLU A 253 -9.35 18.22 7.06
N LYS A 254 -9.44 19.24 7.89
CA LYS A 254 -10.66 19.57 8.63
C LYS A 254 -11.67 20.35 7.79
N ASP A 255 -11.17 21.16 6.87
CA ASP A 255 -12.01 21.95 5.96
C ASP A 255 -12.38 21.11 4.74
N LEU A 256 -13.50 20.42 4.85
CA LEU A 256 -13.99 19.52 3.80
C LEU A 256 -14.30 20.23 2.48
N SER A 257 -14.40 21.56 2.46
CA SER A 257 -14.58 22.31 1.21
C SER A 257 -13.33 22.24 0.31
N LYS A 258 -12.15 21.95 0.87
CA LYS A 258 -10.88 21.75 0.15
C LYS A 258 -10.72 20.33 -0.39
N VAL A 259 -11.54 19.39 0.08
CA VAL A 259 -11.41 17.97 -0.23
C VAL A 259 -12.19 17.63 -1.48
N SER A 260 -11.49 17.23 -2.53
CA SER A 260 -12.05 16.82 -3.81
C SER A 260 -11.15 15.77 -4.47
N MET A 261 -11.73 14.89 -5.25
CA MET A 261 -11.00 14.01 -6.16
C MET A 261 -10.72 14.77 -7.47
N SER A 262 -9.44 14.94 -7.80
CA SER A 262 -9.03 15.56 -9.05
C SER A 262 -9.19 14.60 -10.23
N LEU A 263 -10.09 14.94 -11.17
CA LEU A 263 -10.25 14.16 -12.41
C LEU A 263 -9.00 14.19 -13.29
N ASP A 264 -8.22 15.26 -13.26
CA ASP A 264 -6.98 15.35 -14.02
C ASP A 264 -5.94 14.36 -13.47
N LEU A 265 -5.75 14.31 -12.15
CA LEU A 265 -4.86 13.34 -11.51
C LEU A 265 -5.38 11.92 -11.68
N PHE A 266 -6.68 11.68 -11.54
CA PHE A 266 -7.31 10.40 -11.84
C PHE A 266 -7.00 9.93 -13.28
N LYS A 267 -7.14 10.82 -14.27
CA LYS A 267 -6.83 10.54 -15.68
C LYS A 267 -5.35 10.23 -15.89
N ILE A 268 -4.47 11.00 -15.28
CA ILE A 268 -3.01 10.84 -15.36
C ILE A 268 -2.61 9.46 -14.83
N TYR A 269 -3.07 9.11 -13.64
CA TYR A 269 -2.77 7.81 -13.02
C TYR A 269 -3.36 6.65 -13.82
N THR A 270 -4.64 6.75 -14.22
CA THR A 270 -5.33 5.73 -15.03
C THR A 270 -4.56 5.43 -16.31
N LYS A 271 -4.10 6.47 -17.02
CA LYS A 271 -3.31 6.34 -18.24
C LYS A 271 -1.99 5.61 -17.99
N GLY A 272 -1.26 5.99 -16.96
CA GLY A 272 0.01 5.34 -16.59
C GLY A 272 -0.20 3.87 -16.23
N TYR A 273 -1.18 3.59 -15.37
CA TYR A 273 -1.45 2.24 -14.87
C TYR A 273 -1.89 1.28 -15.97
N ILE A 274 -2.88 1.66 -16.79
CA ILE A 274 -3.38 0.83 -17.90
C ILE A 274 -2.28 0.60 -18.95
N SER A 275 -1.49 1.62 -19.27
CA SER A 275 -0.38 1.48 -20.24
C SER A 275 0.70 0.51 -19.79
N ALA A 276 0.94 0.45 -18.47
CA ALA A 276 1.95 -0.41 -17.87
C ALA A 276 1.45 -1.82 -17.51
N LEU A 277 0.12 -2.03 -17.50
CA LEU A 277 -0.53 -3.32 -17.19
C LEU A 277 -1.49 -3.73 -18.34
N PRO A 278 -0.96 -4.03 -19.55
CA PRO A 278 -1.77 -4.31 -20.73
C PRO A 278 -2.62 -5.58 -20.62
N ASN A 279 -2.30 -6.49 -19.70
CA ASN A 279 -3.03 -7.75 -19.51
C ASN A 279 -4.21 -7.66 -18.53
N LEU A 280 -4.64 -6.45 -18.15
CA LEU A 280 -5.90 -6.28 -17.46
C LEU A 280 -7.06 -6.88 -18.25
N THR A 281 -7.91 -7.67 -17.59
CA THR A 281 -9.14 -8.18 -18.20
C THR A 281 -10.12 -7.04 -18.49
N LYS A 282 -11.15 -7.31 -19.28
CA LYS A 282 -12.19 -6.33 -19.54
C LYS A 282 -12.90 -5.92 -18.24
N GLU A 283 -13.20 -6.91 -17.40
CA GLU A 283 -13.86 -6.73 -16.12
C GLU A 283 -12.99 -5.91 -15.15
N GLU A 284 -11.70 -6.22 -15.07
CA GLU A 284 -10.79 -5.41 -14.23
C GLU A 284 -10.79 -3.94 -14.66
N LYS A 285 -10.72 -3.65 -15.96
CA LYS A 285 -10.79 -2.28 -16.49
C LYS A 285 -12.12 -1.60 -16.16
N GLU A 286 -13.23 -2.28 -16.37
CA GLU A 286 -14.57 -1.77 -16.09
C GLU A 286 -14.74 -1.36 -14.62
N TYR A 287 -14.14 -2.12 -13.68
CA TYR A 287 -14.28 -1.90 -12.24
C TYR A 287 -13.18 -1.02 -11.62
N LEU A 288 -12.23 -0.45 -12.40
CA LEU A 288 -11.22 0.48 -11.87
C LEU A 288 -11.83 1.67 -11.09
N PRO A 289 -12.90 2.36 -11.58
CA PRO A 289 -13.53 3.42 -10.81
C PRO A 289 -14.10 2.94 -9.47
N LEU A 290 -14.70 1.74 -9.45
CA LEU A 290 -15.20 1.15 -8.21
C LEU A 290 -14.06 0.76 -7.27
N GLY A 291 -12.91 0.33 -7.80
CA GLY A 291 -11.69 0.10 -7.02
C GLY A 291 -11.27 1.36 -6.26
N ALA A 292 -11.19 2.49 -6.94
CA ALA A 292 -10.88 3.79 -6.32
C ALA A 292 -11.88 4.16 -5.23
N LYS A 293 -13.18 4.04 -5.51
CA LYS A 293 -14.25 4.33 -4.55
C LYS A 293 -14.22 3.40 -3.35
N THR A 294 -14.06 2.09 -3.57
CA THR A 294 -14.06 1.08 -2.50
C THR A 294 -12.86 1.26 -1.57
N MET A 295 -11.66 1.48 -2.09
CA MET A 295 -10.47 1.66 -1.26
C MET A 295 -10.54 2.95 -0.43
N THR A 296 -11.06 4.02 -1.02
CA THR A 296 -11.31 5.28 -0.31
C THR A 296 -12.35 5.09 0.80
N PHE A 297 -13.46 4.42 0.49
CA PHE A 297 -14.51 4.12 1.46
C PHE A 297 -13.99 3.23 2.60
N GLU A 298 -13.30 2.13 2.27
CA GLU A 298 -12.77 1.19 3.27
C GLU A 298 -11.83 1.89 4.25
N CYS A 299 -10.96 2.77 3.75
CA CYS A 299 -10.08 3.55 4.60
C CYS A 299 -10.88 4.44 5.57
N GLY A 300 -11.90 5.14 5.08
CA GLY A 300 -12.80 5.94 5.91
C GLY A 300 -13.57 5.12 6.94
N LEU A 301 -14.09 3.96 6.54
CA LEU A 301 -14.78 3.03 7.43
C LEU A 301 -13.87 2.54 8.56
N ARG A 302 -12.60 2.23 8.26
CA ARG A 302 -11.61 1.81 9.25
C ARG A 302 -11.29 2.91 10.25
N PHE A 303 -11.13 4.16 9.79
CA PHE A 303 -10.92 5.31 10.66
C PHE A 303 -12.13 5.58 11.56
N LEU A 304 -13.35 5.52 11.01
CA LEU A 304 -14.57 5.70 11.80
C LEU A 304 -14.73 4.59 12.84
N THR A 305 -14.46 3.34 12.43
CA THR A 305 -14.52 2.19 13.34
C THR A 305 -13.57 2.38 14.51
N ASP A 306 -12.32 2.76 14.24
CA ASP A 306 -11.31 2.98 15.27
C ASP A 306 -11.65 4.16 16.18
N TYR A 307 -12.19 5.25 15.61
CA TYR A 307 -12.69 6.38 16.41
C TYR A 307 -13.76 5.94 17.42
N ILE A 308 -14.76 5.16 16.98
CA ILE A 308 -15.83 4.67 17.86
C ILE A 308 -15.29 3.68 18.89
N ASP A 309 -14.32 2.82 18.50
CA ASP A 309 -13.67 1.81 19.36
C ASP A 309 -12.66 2.43 20.37
N GLY A 310 -12.36 3.74 20.25
CA GLY A 310 -11.51 4.46 21.21
C GLY A 310 -10.11 4.81 20.73
N ASP A 311 -9.87 4.87 19.43
CA ASP A 311 -8.57 5.21 18.79
C ASP A 311 -7.45 4.24 19.19
N ASN A 312 -7.70 2.93 19.07
CA ASN A 312 -6.80 1.88 19.53
C ASN A 312 -5.85 1.33 18.45
N TYR A 313 -6.20 1.53 17.18
CA TYR A 313 -5.49 0.93 16.06
C TYR A 313 -4.55 1.92 15.35
N PHE A 314 -5.08 3.07 14.93
CA PHE A 314 -4.29 4.09 14.24
C PHE A 314 -3.66 5.07 15.22
N ALA A 315 -2.40 5.41 15.01
CA ALA A 315 -1.75 6.46 15.77
C ALA A 315 -2.46 7.81 15.56
N ILE A 316 -2.83 8.47 16.65
CA ILE A 316 -3.45 9.79 16.64
C ILE A 316 -2.48 10.83 17.22
N HIS A 317 -2.53 12.06 16.73
CA HIS A 317 -1.73 13.18 17.22
C HIS A 317 -2.58 14.26 17.91
N ARG A 318 -3.90 14.08 17.91
CA ARG A 318 -4.88 14.99 18.51
C ARG A 318 -6.21 14.29 18.74
N GLU A 319 -7.04 14.82 19.58
CA GLU A 319 -8.42 14.36 19.76
C GLU A 319 -9.22 14.50 18.45
N GLY A 320 -10.02 13.49 18.11
CA GLY A 320 -10.83 13.44 16.90
C GLY A 320 -10.05 13.24 15.58
N HIS A 321 -8.75 12.91 15.65
CA HIS A 321 -7.91 12.78 14.47
C HIS A 321 -8.46 11.72 13.48
N ASN A 322 -8.87 10.54 13.98
CA ASN A 322 -9.45 9.51 13.14
C ASN A 322 -10.84 9.90 12.58
N LEU A 323 -11.60 10.71 13.30
CA LEU A 323 -12.87 11.24 12.79
C LEU A 323 -12.65 12.22 11.63
N ASP A 324 -11.67 13.12 11.75
CA ASP A 324 -11.31 14.02 10.66
C ASP A 324 -10.85 13.24 9.42
N ARG A 325 -10.01 12.20 9.61
CA ARG A 325 -9.59 11.29 8.54
C ARG A 325 -10.79 10.58 7.89
N ALA A 326 -11.71 10.05 8.69
CA ALA A 326 -12.90 9.38 8.16
C ALA A 326 -13.73 10.33 7.30
N ARG A 327 -13.97 11.55 7.78
CA ARG A 327 -14.74 12.60 7.07
C ARG A 327 -14.09 12.98 5.74
N THR A 328 -12.77 13.12 5.73
CA THR A 328 -12.01 13.39 4.50
C THR A 328 -12.23 12.28 3.47
N GLN A 329 -12.13 11.00 3.88
CA GLN A 329 -12.36 9.88 2.96
C GLN A 329 -13.81 9.83 2.48
N PHE A 330 -14.79 10.04 3.35
CA PHE A 330 -16.21 10.05 2.95
C PHE A 330 -16.54 11.22 2.01
N LYS A 331 -15.90 12.37 2.22
CA LYS A 331 -16.00 13.49 1.29
C LYS A 331 -15.44 13.16 -0.09
N LEU A 332 -14.31 12.46 -0.16
CA LEU A 332 -13.75 11.97 -1.42
C LEU A 332 -14.68 10.96 -2.10
N VAL A 333 -15.28 10.02 -1.35
CA VAL A 333 -16.26 9.07 -1.88
C VAL A 333 -17.46 9.80 -2.48
N ALA A 334 -18.04 10.76 -1.76
CA ALA A 334 -19.17 11.54 -2.25
C ALA A 334 -18.81 12.35 -3.51
N ASP A 335 -17.60 12.86 -3.59
CA ASP A 335 -17.10 13.60 -4.76
C ASP A 335 -16.87 12.66 -5.96
N MET A 336 -16.36 11.44 -5.73
CA MET A 336 -16.26 10.39 -6.76
C MET A 336 -17.65 9.99 -7.29
N GLU A 337 -18.66 9.88 -6.40
CA GLU A 337 -20.05 9.61 -6.79
C GLU A 337 -20.61 10.71 -7.68
N ALA A 338 -20.35 11.97 -7.33
CA ALA A 338 -20.77 13.12 -8.15
C ALA A 338 -20.09 13.16 -9.52
N LYS A 339 -18.86 12.61 -9.65
CA LYS A 339 -18.04 12.56 -10.88
C LYS A 339 -18.03 11.16 -11.52
N TRP A 340 -18.99 10.30 -11.17
CA TRP A 340 -18.96 8.89 -11.53
C TRP A 340 -18.91 8.63 -13.04
N ASP A 341 -19.70 9.36 -13.81
CA ASP A 341 -19.74 9.19 -15.26
C ASP A 341 -18.48 9.70 -15.95
N GLU A 342 -17.88 10.77 -15.43
CA GLU A 342 -16.59 11.27 -15.89
C GLU A 342 -15.46 10.27 -15.59
N MET A 343 -15.45 9.64 -14.40
CA MET A 343 -14.47 8.59 -14.07
C MET A 343 -14.57 7.40 -15.02
N LYS A 344 -15.80 6.91 -15.28
CA LYS A 344 -16.04 5.84 -16.27
C LYS A 344 -15.58 6.25 -17.66
N LYS A 345 -15.89 7.47 -18.08
CA LYS A 345 -15.48 8.00 -19.38
C LYS A 345 -13.94 8.02 -19.50
N VAL A 346 -13.22 8.50 -18.49
CA VAL A 346 -11.75 8.50 -18.47
C VAL A 346 -11.20 7.10 -18.68
N VAL A 347 -11.72 6.09 -17.97
CA VAL A 347 -11.27 4.70 -18.14
C VAL A 347 -11.55 4.22 -19.55
N ASN A 348 -12.76 4.40 -20.07
CA ASN A 348 -13.16 3.97 -21.41
C ASN A 348 -12.35 4.63 -22.53
N GLU A 349 -11.94 5.88 -22.39
CA GLU A 349 -11.11 6.60 -23.36
C GLU A 349 -9.63 6.19 -23.28
N THR A 350 -9.22 5.52 -22.20
CA THR A 350 -7.83 5.08 -21.99
C THR A 350 -7.60 3.65 -22.49
N ILE A 351 -8.66 2.86 -22.60
CA ILE A 351 -8.64 1.47 -23.11
C ILE A 351 -8.51 1.50 -24.63
#